data_648948d63372d4bb4b24e408b68eb83b
#
_entry.id   648948d63372d4bb4b24e408b68eb83b
#
_cell.length_a   1.000
_cell.length_b   1.000
_cell.length_c   1.000
_cell.angle_alpha   90.00
_cell.angle_beta   90.00
_cell.angle_gamma   90.00
#
_symmetry.space_group_name_H-M   'P 1'
#
loop_
_entity.id
_entity.type
_entity.pdbx_description
1 polymer ?
#
loop_
_entity_poly.entity_id
_entity_poly.type
_entity_poly.pdbx_seq_one_letter_code
_entity_poly.pdbx_strand_id
1 'polypeptide(L)'
;VVKLVNLILLDAIRKNASDIHVEPYEKQLRIRYRIDGVLYEVMKPPIKLKHAITSRLKIMSNLDIAERRLPQDGRIKMKMGRGKEMDFRVSVLPTLWGEKVVMRLLDKSNLQLDMTKLGFEVSQLDDFKRSIHQPFGMVLVTGPTGSGKTTTLYSALTELNKTSENLSTAEDPVEFNLSGINQVQMHEDIGLNFATALRSFLRQDPDKIITLRVAADVQ
;
A
#
# COMPACT_ATOMS: atom_id res chain seq x y z
N VAL A 1 -25.67 6.31 -0.84
CA VAL A 1 -24.47 5.47 -1.11
C VAL A 1 -23.23 6.11 -0.48
N VAL A 2 -22.88 7.38 -0.77
CA VAL A 2 -21.65 8.03 -0.24
C VAL A 2 -21.55 7.93 1.28
N LYS A 3 -22.60 8.29 2.02
CA LYS A 3 -22.62 8.18 3.49
C LYS A 3 -22.42 6.74 3.96
N LEU A 4 -22.99 5.76 3.25
CA LEU A 4 -22.86 4.33 3.59
C LEU A 4 -21.42 3.85 3.40
N VAL A 5 -20.78 4.18 2.26
CA VAL A 5 -19.38 3.81 2.00
C VAL A 5 -18.46 4.43 3.05
N ASN A 6 -18.64 5.72 3.34
CA ASN A 6 -17.84 6.38 4.37
C ASN A 6 -18.05 5.74 5.75
N LEU A 7 -19.28 5.35 6.09
CA LEU A 7 -19.58 4.64 7.36
C LEU A 7 -18.85 3.30 7.43
N ILE A 8 -18.85 2.51 6.33
CA ILE A 8 -18.14 1.22 6.26
C ILE A 8 -16.65 1.42 6.51
N LEU A 9 -16.03 2.40 5.85
CA LEU A 9 -14.60 2.67 6.00
C LEU A 9 -14.26 3.14 7.43
N LEU A 10 -15.04 4.07 7.98
CA LEU A 10 -14.81 4.59 9.33
C LEU A 10 -15.06 3.54 10.42
N ASP A 11 -16.09 2.71 10.28
CA ASP A 11 -16.38 1.62 11.22
C ASP A 11 -15.28 0.56 11.21
N ALA A 12 -14.76 0.21 10.04
CA ALA A 12 -13.63 -0.71 9.92
C ALA A 12 -12.36 -0.17 10.63
N ILE A 13 -12.06 1.11 10.48
CA ILE A 13 -10.94 1.75 11.19
C ILE A 13 -11.16 1.70 12.70
N ARG A 14 -12.35 2.03 13.18
CA ARG A 14 -12.68 2.00 14.62
C ARG A 14 -12.56 0.61 15.24
N LYS A 15 -12.85 -0.42 14.45
CA LYS A 15 -12.75 -1.83 14.86
C LYS A 15 -11.37 -2.45 14.65
N ASN A 16 -10.37 -1.65 14.25
CA ASN A 16 -9.02 -2.10 13.91
C ASN A 16 -9.03 -3.28 12.92
N ALA A 17 -9.92 -3.23 11.93
CA ALA A 17 -9.96 -4.24 10.89
C ALA A 17 -8.71 -4.14 9.99
N SER A 18 -8.15 -5.27 9.61
CA SER A 18 -7.06 -5.32 8.60
C SER A 18 -7.59 -5.23 7.18
N ASP A 19 -8.74 -5.84 6.91
CA ASP A 19 -9.34 -5.88 5.58
C ASP A 19 -10.86 -5.69 5.63
N ILE A 20 -11.40 -5.08 4.58
CA ILE A 20 -12.83 -4.92 4.33
C ILE A 20 -13.17 -5.69 3.07
N HIS A 21 -14.13 -6.58 3.13
CA HIS A 21 -14.63 -7.36 2.00
C HIS A 21 -16.05 -6.91 1.64
N VAL A 22 -16.27 -6.47 0.41
CA VAL A 22 -17.59 -6.18 -0.17
C VAL A 22 -17.88 -7.26 -1.19
N GLU A 23 -18.84 -8.13 -0.90
CA GLU A 23 -19.05 -9.37 -1.60
C GLU A 23 -20.47 -9.49 -2.15
N PRO A 24 -20.64 -9.39 -3.48
CA PRO A 24 -21.93 -9.63 -4.12
C PRO A 24 -22.17 -11.14 -4.29
N TYR A 25 -23.38 -11.57 -3.96
CA TYR A 25 -23.91 -12.88 -4.22
C TYR A 25 -25.21 -12.77 -5.02
N GLU A 26 -25.80 -13.89 -5.39
CA GLU A 26 -27.03 -13.92 -6.18
C GLU A 26 -28.15 -13.09 -5.55
N LYS A 27 -28.41 -13.32 -4.27
CA LYS A 27 -29.56 -12.73 -3.55
C LYS A 27 -29.19 -11.77 -2.45
N GLN A 28 -27.90 -11.56 -2.21
CA GLN A 28 -27.43 -10.69 -1.12
C GLN A 28 -26.14 -9.97 -1.46
N LEU A 29 -25.95 -8.82 -0.84
CA LEU A 29 -24.68 -8.14 -0.76
C LEU A 29 -24.20 -8.24 0.69
N ARG A 30 -22.99 -8.74 0.89
CA ARG A 30 -22.41 -8.95 2.22
C ARG A 30 -21.17 -8.10 2.40
N ILE A 31 -21.02 -7.49 3.59
CA ILE A 31 -19.82 -6.78 4.00
C ILE A 31 -19.24 -7.50 5.20
N ARG A 32 -17.96 -7.85 5.12
CA ARG A 32 -17.19 -8.48 6.20
C ARG A 32 -15.95 -7.67 6.51
N TYR A 33 -15.56 -7.69 7.76
CA TYR A 33 -14.26 -7.18 8.20
C TYR A 33 -13.40 -8.35 8.67
N ARG A 34 -12.10 -8.27 8.37
CA ARG A 34 -11.11 -9.14 8.99
C ARG A 34 -10.57 -8.42 10.22
N ILE A 35 -10.75 -9.03 11.38
CA ILE A 35 -10.26 -8.51 12.68
C ILE A 35 -9.48 -9.67 13.31
N ASP A 36 -8.23 -9.43 13.69
CA ASP A 36 -7.33 -10.44 14.26
C ASP A 36 -7.29 -11.75 13.45
N GLY A 37 -7.23 -11.62 12.12
CA GLY A 37 -7.17 -12.75 11.19
C GLY A 37 -8.51 -13.40 10.85
N VAL A 38 -9.58 -13.13 11.61
CA VAL A 38 -10.91 -13.74 11.45
C VAL A 38 -11.86 -12.80 10.69
N LEU A 39 -12.66 -13.36 9.78
CA LEU A 39 -13.69 -12.61 9.04
C LEU A 39 -15.03 -12.60 9.78
N TYR A 40 -15.51 -11.40 10.07
CA TYR A 40 -16.83 -11.17 10.68
C TYR A 40 -17.76 -10.48 9.70
N GLU A 41 -18.99 -10.99 9.60
CA GLU A 41 -20.06 -10.32 8.85
C GLU A 41 -20.55 -9.13 9.67
N VAL A 42 -20.50 -7.93 9.10
CA VAL A 42 -20.88 -6.70 9.80
C VAL A 42 -22.14 -6.04 9.24
N MET A 43 -22.45 -6.31 7.96
CA MET A 43 -23.59 -5.65 7.31
C MET A 43 -24.04 -6.42 6.07
N LYS A 44 -25.37 -6.37 5.82
CA LYS A 44 -26.02 -6.82 4.59
C LYS A 44 -26.81 -5.67 3.94
N PRO A 45 -26.14 -4.80 3.16
CA PRO A 45 -26.86 -3.74 2.46
C PRO A 45 -27.87 -4.32 1.46
N PRO A 46 -28.91 -3.55 1.08
CA PRO A 46 -29.82 -3.97 0.01
C PRO A 46 -29.05 -4.30 -1.27
N ILE A 47 -29.35 -5.45 -1.89
CA ILE A 47 -28.66 -5.95 -3.09
C ILE A 47 -28.67 -4.95 -4.25
N LYS A 48 -29.72 -4.13 -4.37
CA LYS A 48 -29.84 -3.06 -5.37
C LYS A 48 -28.72 -2.02 -5.29
N LEU A 49 -28.03 -1.90 -4.16
CA LEU A 49 -26.92 -0.96 -3.97
C LEU A 49 -25.57 -1.52 -4.42
N LYS A 50 -25.46 -2.76 -4.85
CA LYS A 50 -24.19 -3.42 -5.17
C LYS A 50 -23.36 -2.61 -6.17
N HIS A 51 -23.94 -2.24 -7.31
CA HIS A 51 -23.23 -1.48 -8.34
C HIS A 51 -22.87 -0.06 -7.88
N ALA A 52 -23.76 0.60 -7.15
CA ALA A 52 -23.54 1.94 -6.66
C ALA A 52 -22.42 2.01 -5.61
N ILE A 53 -22.31 1.00 -4.75
CA ILE A 53 -21.22 0.88 -3.75
C ILE A 53 -19.89 0.60 -4.48
N THR A 54 -19.86 -0.36 -5.38
CA THR A 54 -18.64 -0.69 -6.14
C THR A 54 -18.17 0.50 -6.98
N SER A 55 -19.06 1.16 -7.73
CA SER A 55 -18.72 2.35 -8.52
C SER A 55 -18.16 3.47 -7.62
N ARG A 56 -18.74 3.69 -6.44
CA ARG A 56 -18.22 4.67 -5.50
C ARG A 56 -16.81 4.33 -5.00
N LEU A 57 -16.55 3.07 -4.68
CA LEU A 57 -15.22 2.60 -4.29
C LEU A 57 -14.22 2.77 -5.43
N LYS A 58 -14.60 2.42 -6.66
CA LYS A 58 -13.76 2.63 -7.85
C LYS A 58 -13.41 4.10 -8.07
N ILE A 59 -14.38 5.00 -7.98
CA ILE A 59 -14.14 6.45 -8.08
C ILE A 59 -13.15 6.91 -7.01
N MET A 60 -13.32 6.46 -5.76
CA MET A 60 -12.42 6.83 -4.66
C MET A 60 -11.01 6.28 -4.83
N SER A 61 -10.85 5.22 -5.61
CA SER A 61 -9.56 4.54 -5.88
C SER A 61 -8.94 4.95 -7.21
N ASN A 62 -9.54 5.90 -7.96
CA ASN A 62 -9.15 6.29 -9.32
C ASN A 62 -9.16 5.12 -10.32
N LEU A 63 -10.12 4.19 -10.19
CA LEU A 63 -10.31 3.04 -11.08
C LEU A 63 -11.38 3.33 -12.15
N ASP A 64 -11.30 2.60 -13.26
CA ASP A 64 -12.27 2.69 -14.34
C ASP A 64 -13.61 2.06 -13.92
N ILE A 65 -14.66 2.88 -13.87
CA ILE A 65 -16.02 2.45 -13.52
C ILE A 65 -16.75 1.76 -14.67
N ALA A 66 -16.29 1.97 -15.90
CA ALA A 66 -16.90 1.36 -17.09
C ALA A 66 -16.40 -0.07 -17.30
N GLU A 67 -15.14 -0.36 -17.03
CA GLU A 67 -14.58 -1.69 -17.11
C GLU A 67 -15.01 -2.54 -15.91
N ARG A 68 -15.70 -3.65 -16.16
CA ARG A 68 -16.24 -4.56 -15.12
C ARG A 68 -15.85 -6.00 -15.33
N ARG A 69 -15.05 -6.28 -16.35
CA ARG A 69 -14.69 -7.64 -16.78
C ARG A 69 -13.27 -8.01 -16.36
N LEU A 70 -12.45 -7.03 -16.03
CA LEU A 70 -11.06 -7.21 -15.68
C LEU A 70 -10.81 -6.81 -14.20
N PRO A 71 -9.87 -7.48 -13.53
CA PRO A 71 -9.41 -7.05 -12.21
C PRO A 71 -8.80 -5.65 -12.28
N GLN A 72 -8.98 -4.87 -11.21
CA GLN A 72 -8.39 -3.55 -11.08
C GLN A 72 -7.87 -3.35 -9.66
N ASP A 73 -6.70 -2.74 -9.53
CA ASP A 73 -6.09 -2.40 -8.26
C ASP A 73 -5.88 -0.89 -8.14
N GLY A 74 -6.11 -0.35 -6.94
CA GLY A 74 -6.00 1.08 -6.70
C GLY A 74 -5.82 1.41 -5.23
N ARG A 75 -5.91 2.71 -4.91
CA ARG A 75 -5.74 3.21 -3.54
C ARG A 75 -6.78 4.26 -3.19
N ILE A 76 -7.28 4.21 -1.97
CA ILE A 76 -8.10 5.27 -1.36
C ILE A 76 -7.24 5.97 -0.31
N LYS A 77 -7.16 7.30 -0.38
CA LYS A 77 -6.63 8.14 0.70
C LYS A 77 -7.79 8.83 1.39
N MET A 78 -7.97 8.55 2.66
CA MET A 78 -9.02 9.15 3.46
C MET A 78 -8.41 10.04 4.54
N LYS A 79 -8.75 11.33 4.50
CA LYS A 79 -8.40 12.27 5.58
C LYS A 79 -9.39 12.10 6.71
N MET A 80 -8.86 11.83 7.89
CA MET A 80 -9.63 11.81 9.14
C MET A 80 -9.38 13.12 9.88
N GLY A 81 -10.30 13.50 10.75
CA GLY A 81 -10.12 14.70 11.57
C GLY A 81 -8.78 14.70 12.33
N ARG A 82 -8.29 15.89 12.70
CA ARG A 82 -7.03 16.11 13.42
C ARG A 82 -5.75 15.72 12.65
N GLY A 83 -5.76 15.83 11.30
CA GLY A 83 -4.58 15.57 10.49
C GLY A 83 -4.19 14.09 10.32
N LYS A 84 -4.99 13.15 10.82
CA LYS A 84 -4.78 11.73 10.57
C LYS A 84 -5.23 11.37 9.15
N GLU A 85 -4.39 10.64 8.44
CA GLU A 85 -4.71 10.05 7.14
C GLU A 85 -4.70 8.54 7.25
N MET A 86 -5.64 7.89 6.56
CA MET A 86 -5.70 6.44 6.42
C MET A 86 -5.69 6.10 4.93
N ASP A 87 -4.79 5.21 4.56
CA ASP A 87 -4.71 4.69 3.19
C ASP A 87 -5.35 3.29 3.14
N PHE A 88 -6.00 2.99 2.01
CA PHE A 88 -6.53 1.66 1.73
C PHE A 88 -5.98 1.20 0.38
N ARG A 89 -5.42 0.01 0.32
CA ARG A 89 -5.17 -0.70 -0.92
C ARG A 89 -6.46 -1.40 -1.33
N VAL A 90 -6.91 -1.14 -2.55
CA VAL A 90 -8.19 -1.63 -3.08
C VAL A 90 -7.93 -2.59 -4.21
N SER A 91 -8.51 -3.78 -4.14
CA SER A 91 -8.53 -4.75 -5.23
C SER A 91 -9.97 -5.05 -5.61
N VAL A 92 -10.27 -4.92 -6.88
CA VAL A 92 -11.58 -5.20 -7.47
C VAL A 92 -11.47 -6.41 -8.39
N LEU A 93 -12.25 -7.44 -8.11
CA LEU A 93 -12.25 -8.67 -8.87
C LEU A 93 -13.66 -8.97 -9.43
N PRO A 94 -13.82 -9.13 -10.75
CA PRO A 94 -15.07 -9.60 -11.33
C PRO A 94 -15.44 -11.01 -10.82
N THR A 95 -16.66 -11.17 -10.38
CA THR A 95 -17.22 -12.46 -9.96
C THR A 95 -18.54 -12.73 -10.67
N LEU A 96 -19.06 -13.95 -10.55
CA LEU A 96 -20.30 -14.36 -11.22
C LEU A 96 -21.49 -13.40 -10.93
N TRP A 97 -21.55 -12.85 -9.71
CA TRP A 97 -22.70 -12.03 -9.26
C TRP A 97 -22.41 -10.54 -9.19
N GLY A 98 -21.25 -10.12 -9.69
CA GLY A 98 -20.77 -8.73 -9.70
C GLY A 98 -19.33 -8.62 -9.24
N GLU A 99 -18.85 -7.41 -9.07
CA GLU A 99 -17.46 -7.17 -8.68
C GLU A 99 -17.31 -7.27 -7.16
N LYS A 100 -16.44 -8.17 -6.71
CA LYS A 100 -15.99 -8.26 -5.33
C LYS A 100 -14.92 -7.18 -5.11
N VAL A 101 -15.01 -6.45 -4.01
CA VAL A 101 -13.99 -5.47 -3.61
C VAL A 101 -13.38 -5.88 -2.28
N VAL A 102 -12.06 -5.89 -2.24
CA VAL A 102 -11.29 -6.07 -1.00
C VAL A 102 -10.45 -4.82 -0.77
N MET A 103 -10.53 -4.28 0.43
CA MET A 103 -9.75 -3.10 0.82
C MET A 103 -8.92 -3.45 2.04
N ARG A 104 -7.59 -3.36 1.92
CA ARG A 104 -6.66 -3.53 3.03
C ARG A 104 -6.32 -2.18 3.64
N LEU A 105 -6.46 -2.07 4.94
CA LEU A 105 -6.09 -0.88 5.68
C LEU A 105 -4.56 -0.82 5.82
N LEU A 106 -3.98 0.32 5.46
CA LEU A 106 -2.55 0.61 5.61
C LEU A 106 -2.41 1.64 6.72
N ASP A 107 -2.19 1.16 7.94
CA ASP A 107 -2.00 2.03 9.09
C ASP A 107 -0.55 2.52 9.16
N LYS A 108 -0.37 3.82 8.91
CA LYS A 108 0.94 4.48 8.99
C LYS A 108 1.39 4.73 10.43
N SER A 109 0.49 4.67 11.41
CA SER A 109 0.82 4.96 12.80
C SER A 109 1.75 3.93 13.43
N ASN A 110 1.76 2.71 12.88
CA ASN A 110 2.61 1.61 13.32
C ASN A 110 3.93 1.49 12.53
N LEU A 111 4.16 2.38 11.54
CA LEU A 111 5.40 2.35 10.78
C LEU A 111 6.54 2.89 11.65
N GLN A 112 7.39 1.99 12.14
CA GLN A 112 8.59 2.38 12.87
C GLN A 112 9.64 2.88 11.88
N LEU A 113 9.81 4.20 11.80
CA LEU A 113 10.80 4.85 10.93
C LEU A 113 12.12 5.15 11.65
N ASP A 114 12.17 4.91 12.96
CA ASP A 114 13.37 5.08 13.77
C ASP A 114 14.19 3.80 13.74
N MET A 115 15.34 3.83 13.07
CA MET A 115 16.25 2.68 12.96
C MET A 115 16.71 2.13 14.31
N THR A 116 16.81 2.98 15.33
CA THR A 116 17.26 2.55 16.67
C THR A 116 16.28 1.61 17.36
N LYS A 117 15.03 1.58 16.90
CA LYS A 117 13.95 0.76 17.45
C LYS A 117 13.66 -0.50 16.64
N LEU A 118 14.43 -0.77 15.58
CA LEU A 118 14.24 -1.94 14.72
C LEU A 118 14.80 -3.25 15.30
N GLY A 119 15.48 -3.19 16.45
CA GLY A 119 16.05 -4.37 17.09
C GLY A 119 17.47 -4.75 16.61
N PHE A 120 18.16 -3.87 15.91
CA PHE A 120 19.58 -4.04 15.61
C PHE A 120 20.43 -4.00 16.88
N GLU A 121 21.45 -4.83 16.94
CA GLU A 121 22.55 -4.62 17.88
C GLU A 121 23.32 -3.33 17.52
N VAL A 122 23.93 -2.70 18.52
CA VAL A 122 24.60 -1.39 18.34
C VAL A 122 25.64 -1.43 17.21
N SER A 123 26.47 -2.46 17.18
CA SER A 123 27.50 -2.64 16.13
C SER A 123 26.90 -2.82 14.74
N GLN A 124 25.82 -3.59 14.64
CA GLN A 124 25.12 -3.84 13.38
C GLN A 124 24.44 -2.56 12.85
N LEU A 125 23.85 -1.77 13.75
CA LEU A 125 23.24 -0.49 13.40
C LEU A 125 24.29 0.50 12.87
N ASP A 126 25.45 0.58 13.52
CA ASP A 126 26.54 1.44 13.09
C ASP A 126 27.10 1.02 11.73
N ASP A 127 27.28 -0.28 11.51
CA ASP A 127 27.72 -0.82 10.22
C ASP A 127 26.69 -0.55 9.11
N PHE A 128 25.40 -0.73 9.41
CA PHE A 128 24.33 -0.46 8.46
C PHE A 128 24.27 1.04 8.11
N LYS A 129 24.29 1.91 9.11
CA LYS A 129 24.33 3.37 8.91
C LYS A 129 25.54 3.80 8.09
N ARG A 130 26.74 3.29 8.42
CA ARG A 130 27.95 3.55 7.66
C ARG A 130 27.81 3.12 6.20
N SER A 131 27.19 1.97 5.96
CA SER A 131 27.03 1.40 4.61
C SER A 131 26.07 2.22 3.75
N ILE A 132 24.92 2.65 4.29
CA ILE A 132 23.94 3.45 3.52
C ILE A 132 24.40 4.88 3.21
N HIS A 133 25.40 5.38 3.95
CA HIS A 133 25.99 6.70 3.71
C HIS A 133 27.18 6.68 2.75
N GLN A 134 27.63 5.50 2.29
CA GLN A 134 28.72 5.46 1.31
C GLN A 134 28.29 6.13 0.00
N PRO A 135 29.24 6.83 -0.69
CA PRO A 135 28.94 7.55 -1.92
C PRO A 135 28.67 6.60 -3.12
N PHE A 136 29.09 5.35 -3.01
CA PHE A 136 28.87 4.30 -4.01
C PHE A 136 28.85 2.92 -3.35
N GLY A 137 28.19 1.98 -4.00
CA GLY A 137 28.03 0.61 -3.53
C GLY A 137 26.58 0.15 -3.59
N MET A 138 26.32 -1.04 -3.05
CA MET A 138 24.99 -1.65 -2.97
C MET A 138 24.78 -2.24 -1.60
N VAL A 139 23.63 -1.94 -1.00
CA VAL A 139 23.17 -2.54 0.27
C VAL A 139 21.93 -3.38 -0.02
N LEU A 140 21.95 -4.67 0.35
CA LEU A 140 20.84 -5.60 0.13
C LEU A 140 20.15 -5.91 1.45
N VAL A 141 18.82 -5.83 1.45
CA VAL A 141 17.95 -6.25 2.56
C VAL A 141 17.10 -7.41 2.09
N THR A 142 17.38 -8.61 2.60
CA THR A 142 16.69 -9.85 2.21
C THR A 142 16.03 -10.54 3.40
N GLY A 143 15.06 -11.40 3.13
CA GLY A 143 14.37 -12.17 4.16
C GLY A 143 12.94 -12.56 3.72
N PRO A 144 12.26 -13.44 4.46
CA PRO A 144 10.90 -13.87 4.15
C PRO A 144 9.88 -12.74 4.34
N THR A 145 8.63 -12.98 3.92
CA THR A 145 7.51 -12.07 4.18
C THR A 145 7.33 -11.87 5.68
N GLY A 146 7.12 -10.62 6.11
CA GLY A 146 6.99 -10.27 7.53
C GLY A 146 8.30 -10.11 8.31
N SER A 147 9.47 -10.31 7.69
CA SER A 147 10.78 -10.14 8.37
C SER A 147 11.20 -8.69 8.63
N GLY A 148 10.40 -7.70 8.22
CA GLY A 148 10.69 -6.28 8.43
C GLY A 148 11.49 -5.60 7.31
N LYS A 149 11.68 -6.24 6.14
CA LYS A 149 12.40 -5.65 5.00
C LYS A 149 11.93 -4.23 4.67
N THR A 150 10.63 -4.07 4.45
CA THR A 150 10.01 -2.79 4.14
C THR A 150 10.27 -1.77 5.23
N THR A 151 10.09 -2.14 6.49
CA THR A 151 10.33 -1.25 7.64
C THR A 151 11.79 -0.80 7.69
N THR A 152 12.75 -1.71 7.49
CA THR A 152 14.18 -1.40 7.45
C THR A 152 14.52 -0.44 6.31
N LEU A 153 14.02 -0.69 5.09
CA LEU A 153 14.25 0.18 3.94
C LEU A 153 13.63 1.57 4.12
N TYR A 154 12.40 1.65 4.64
CA TYR A 154 11.75 2.94 4.89
C TYR A 154 12.42 3.73 6.03
N SER A 155 12.96 3.06 7.04
CA SER A 155 13.78 3.70 8.07
C SER A 155 15.09 4.24 7.50
N ALA A 156 15.74 3.48 6.61
CA ALA A 156 16.93 3.95 5.88
C ALA A 156 16.62 5.15 4.99
N LEU A 157 15.53 5.12 4.25
CA LEU A 157 15.04 6.25 3.45
C LEU A 157 14.81 7.50 4.30
N THR A 158 14.22 7.35 5.48
CA THR A 158 13.97 8.46 6.39
C THR A 158 15.27 9.06 6.93
N GLU A 159 16.26 8.23 7.26
CA GLU A 159 17.58 8.68 7.70
C GLU A 159 18.33 9.44 6.61
N LEU A 160 18.22 8.98 5.36
CA LEU A 160 18.89 9.58 4.21
C LEU A 160 18.15 10.80 3.64
N ASN A 161 16.89 11.01 3.99
CA ASN A 161 16.02 12.03 3.43
C ASN A 161 16.38 13.43 3.92
N LYS A 162 17.37 14.02 3.27
CA LYS A 162 17.82 15.40 3.51
C LYS A 162 17.45 16.26 2.31
N THR A 163 17.25 17.55 2.52
CA THR A 163 16.96 18.51 1.45
C THR A 163 18.09 18.66 0.43
N SER A 164 19.29 18.23 0.80
CA SER A 164 20.48 18.22 -0.06
C SER A 164 20.65 16.94 -0.89
N GLU A 165 19.79 15.94 -0.70
CA GLU A 165 19.89 14.62 -1.35
C GLU A 165 18.71 14.38 -2.28
N ASN A 166 18.98 13.93 -3.50
CA ASN A 166 17.95 13.51 -4.45
C ASN A 166 17.74 12.00 -4.34
N LEU A 167 16.67 11.62 -3.65
CA LEU A 167 16.31 10.24 -3.41
C LEU A 167 15.19 9.81 -4.36
N SER A 168 15.39 8.69 -5.04
CA SER A 168 14.39 8.08 -5.91
C SER A 168 14.16 6.62 -5.55
N THR A 169 12.89 6.18 -5.56
CA THR A 169 12.55 4.78 -5.33
C THR A 169 11.74 4.19 -6.47
N ALA A 170 11.95 2.91 -6.76
CA ALA A 170 11.09 2.09 -7.61
C ALA A 170 10.50 0.98 -6.76
N GLU A 171 9.18 0.91 -6.66
CA GLU A 171 8.49 0.06 -5.69
C GLU A 171 7.34 -0.71 -6.34
N ASP A 172 7.16 -1.97 -5.94
CA ASP A 172 6.06 -2.81 -6.38
C ASP A 172 5.41 -3.55 -5.19
N PRO A 173 4.36 -2.93 -4.62
CA PRO A 173 3.93 -1.54 -4.75
C PRO A 173 4.62 -0.57 -3.78
N VAL A 174 4.38 0.75 -3.96
CA VAL A 174 4.68 1.74 -2.91
C VAL A 174 3.79 1.47 -1.71
N GLU A 175 4.37 1.14 -0.56
CA GLU A 175 3.59 0.84 0.65
C GLU A 175 3.14 2.11 1.38
N PHE A 176 4.04 3.06 1.56
CA PHE A 176 3.78 4.31 2.27
C PHE A 176 4.37 5.50 1.50
N ASN A 177 3.67 6.62 1.50
CA ASN A 177 4.21 7.85 0.94
C ASN A 177 5.15 8.52 1.94
N LEU A 178 6.37 8.77 1.50
CA LEU A 178 7.34 9.57 2.24
C LEU A 178 7.46 10.96 1.59
N SER A 179 7.32 12.00 2.38
CA SER A 179 7.55 13.37 1.91
C SER A 179 9.04 13.58 1.62
N GLY A 180 9.37 14.25 0.52
CA GLY A 180 10.76 14.55 0.15
C GLY A 180 11.47 13.45 -0.67
N ILE A 181 10.78 12.37 -1.05
CA ILE A 181 11.32 11.26 -1.83
C ILE A 181 10.51 11.09 -3.11
N ASN A 182 11.18 10.87 -4.23
CA ASN A 182 10.56 10.61 -5.53
C ASN A 182 10.23 9.12 -5.65
N GLN A 183 9.03 8.73 -5.22
CA GLN A 183 8.59 7.33 -5.22
C GLN A 183 7.85 6.99 -6.52
N VAL A 184 8.33 5.98 -7.25
CA VAL A 184 7.73 5.50 -8.49
C VAL A 184 7.11 4.14 -8.25
N GLN A 185 5.80 4.06 -8.49
CA GLN A 185 5.05 2.80 -8.48
C GLN A 185 5.27 2.07 -9.81
N MET A 186 5.63 0.79 -9.75
CA MET A 186 5.72 -0.06 -10.95
C MET A 186 4.34 -0.33 -11.55
N HIS A 187 4.27 -0.33 -12.88
CA HIS A 187 3.09 -0.65 -13.68
C HIS A 187 3.54 -1.47 -14.90
N GLU A 188 3.70 -2.76 -14.72
CA GLU A 188 4.22 -3.66 -15.75
C GLU A 188 3.30 -3.74 -16.99
N ASP A 189 1.99 -3.60 -16.80
CA ASP A 189 0.96 -3.57 -17.83
C ASP A 189 1.14 -2.46 -18.88
N ILE A 190 1.73 -1.33 -18.50
CA ILE A 190 2.07 -0.21 -19.40
C ILE A 190 3.57 -0.12 -19.70
N GLY A 191 4.35 -1.14 -19.34
CA GLY A 191 5.80 -1.21 -19.59
C GLY A 191 6.67 -0.44 -18.59
N LEU A 192 6.10 0.12 -17.52
CA LEU A 192 6.86 0.74 -16.43
C LEU A 192 7.33 -0.33 -15.44
N ASN A 193 8.44 -0.97 -15.77
CA ASN A 193 9.11 -1.97 -14.94
C ASN A 193 10.38 -1.41 -14.29
N PHE A 194 11.00 -2.18 -13.39
CA PHE A 194 12.20 -1.75 -12.65
C PHE A 194 13.35 -1.33 -13.58
N ALA A 195 13.59 -2.05 -14.68
CA ALA A 195 14.66 -1.73 -15.61
C ALA A 195 14.41 -0.39 -16.33
N THR A 196 13.16 -0.13 -16.74
CA THR A 196 12.76 1.12 -17.38
C THR A 196 12.85 2.28 -16.40
N ALA A 197 12.38 2.11 -15.17
CA ALA A 197 12.47 3.10 -14.11
C ALA A 197 13.93 3.44 -13.79
N LEU A 198 14.79 2.43 -13.61
CA LEU A 198 16.21 2.63 -13.31
C LEU A 198 16.94 3.41 -14.41
N ARG A 199 16.72 3.06 -15.69
CA ARG A 199 17.30 3.83 -16.81
C ARG A 199 16.87 5.29 -16.81
N SER A 200 15.65 5.57 -16.35
CA SER A 200 15.15 6.93 -16.23
C SER A 200 15.78 7.67 -15.04
N PHE A 201 15.90 7.01 -13.89
CA PHE A 201 16.53 7.59 -12.70
C PHE A 201 17.96 8.07 -12.98
N LEU A 202 18.76 7.31 -13.72
CA LEU A 202 20.13 7.70 -14.08
C LEU A 202 20.22 9.03 -14.84
N ARG A 203 19.12 9.54 -15.37
CA ARG A 203 19.03 10.86 -16.04
C ARG A 203 18.39 11.94 -15.16
N GLN A 204 18.02 11.62 -13.93
CA GLN A 204 17.36 12.51 -12.98
C GLN A 204 18.30 13.02 -11.89
N ASP A 205 19.62 12.90 -12.11
CA ASP A 205 20.65 13.33 -11.15
C ASP A 205 20.43 12.78 -9.73
N PRO A 206 20.33 11.45 -9.55
CA PRO A 206 20.04 10.85 -8.25
C PRO A 206 21.30 10.72 -7.41
N ASP A 207 21.23 11.07 -6.14
CA ASP A 207 22.24 10.71 -5.16
C ASP A 207 22.09 9.27 -4.70
N LYS A 208 20.84 8.82 -4.52
CA LYS A 208 20.53 7.45 -4.08
C LYS A 208 19.28 6.90 -4.77
N ILE A 209 19.36 5.65 -5.16
CA ILE A 209 18.25 4.90 -5.76
C ILE A 209 17.96 3.68 -4.90
N ILE A 210 16.69 3.49 -4.53
CA ILE A 210 16.23 2.31 -3.81
C ILE A 210 15.20 1.58 -4.65
N THR A 211 15.37 0.27 -4.78
CA THR A 211 14.38 -0.61 -5.41
C THR A 211 13.79 -1.54 -4.35
N LEU A 212 12.48 -1.54 -4.24
CA LEU A 212 11.74 -2.42 -3.34
C LEU A 212 10.80 -3.30 -4.15
N ARG A 213 11.13 -4.58 -4.23
CA ARG A 213 10.25 -5.61 -4.78
C ARG A 213 9.81 -6.52 -3.65
N VAL A 214 8.55 -6.51 -3.32
CA VAL A 214 7.95 -7.56 -2.51
C VAL A 214 7.77 -8.74 -3.46
N ALA A 215 8.63 -9.76 -3.34
CA ALA A 215 8.40 -11.00 -4.06
C ALA A 215 7.02 -11.51 -3.65
N ALA A 216 6.09 -11.60 -4.59
CA ALA A 216 4.91 -12.43 -4.39
C ALA A 216 5.44 -13.84 -4.16
N ASP A 217 5.11 -14.43 -3.00
CA ASP A 217 5.36 -15.84 -2.78
C ASP A 217 4.69 -16.60 -3.92
N VAL A 218 5.49 -17.10 -4.85
CA VAL A 218 5.04 -18.08 -5.83
C VAL A 218 4.84 -19.35 -5.02
N GLN A 219 3.58 -19.60 -4.60
CA GLN A 219 3.15 -20.91 -4.13
C GLN A 219 2.94 -21.83 -5.33
#